data_c3880a326ba0c797fd6573a6496070b7
#
_entry.id   c3880a326ba0c797fd6573a6496070b7
#
_cell.length_a   1.000
_cell.length_b   1.000
_cell.length_c   1.000
_cell.angle_alpha   90.00
_cell.angle_beta   90.00
_cell.angle_gamma   90.00
#
_symmetry.space_group_name_H-M   'P 1'
#
loop_
_entity.id
_entity.type
_entity.pdbx_description
1 polymer ?
#
loop_
_entity_poly.entity_id
_entity_poly.type
_entity_poly.pdbx_seq_one_letter_code
_entity_poly.pdbx_strand_id
1 'polypeptide(L)'
;KICEEIGVDAVSVLTPMFVSQTQDEVYKYFKTIAQSTTLPIIMYNNKPKTNVTITPETCAKLALIPNIIAIKDSTGDMTNTAEYIRLTRDIEDFHVLVGRDTLIYAGLMYGASGSISSCANVAPKVAVAIYENYIKGDYKKALEAQFELAPLRIACGMGTFPAVIKEGLV
;
A
#
# COMPACT_ATOMS: atom_id res chain seq x y z
N LYS A 1 11.21 -8.39 17.32
CA LYS A 1 11.63 -9.65 17.99
C LYS A 1 10.77 -10.82 17.57
N ILE A 2 9.46 -10.90 17.93
CA ILE A 2 8.61 -12.05 17.56
C ILE A 2 8.62 -12.28 16.05
N CYS A 3 8.47 -11.23 15.23
CA CYS A 3 8.53 -11.34 13.77
C CYS A 3 9.87 -11.88 13.25
N GLU A 4 10.98 -11.49 13.87
CA GLU A 4 12.31 -12.01 13.55
C GLU A 4 12.46 -13.48 13.94
N GLU A 5 11.97 -13.84 15.14
CA GLU A 5 12.01 -15.21 15.66
C GLU A 5 11.22 -16.20 14.80
N ILE A 6 10.07 -15.79 14.25
CA ILE A 6 9.25 -16.63 13.36
C ILE A 6 9.69 -16.55 11.89
N GLY A 7 10.64 -15.68 11.55
CA GLY A 7 11.25 -15.61 10.21
C GLY A 7 10.37 -15.02 9.14
N VAL A 8 9.62 -13.92 9.42
CA VAL A 8 8.88 -13.20 8.37
C VAL A 8 9.84 -12.44 7.46
N ASP A 9 9.48 -12.30 6.18
CA ASP A 9 10.32 -11.61 5.18
C ASP A 9 10.29 -10.08 5.34
N ALA A 10 9.18 -9.51 5.82
CA ALA A 10 9.00 -8.08 6.03
C ALA A 10 7.88 -7.80 7.03
N VAL A 11 7.84 -6.59 7.57
CA VAL A 11 6.76 -6.11 8.44
C VAL A 11 6.04 -4.92 7.84
N SER A 12 4.72 -4.95 7.83
CA SER A 12 3.90 -3.80 7.46
C SER A 12 3.48 -3.04 8.72
N VAL A 13 3.87 -1.77 8.81
CA VAL A 13 3.71 -0.94 10.00
C VAL A 13 2.75 0.20 9.72
N LEU A 14 1.62 0.22 10.43
CA LEU A 14 0.62 1.28 10.36
C LEU A 14 1.11 2.51 11.13
N THR A 15 0.65 3.71 10.73
CA THR A 15 0.81 4.90 11.58
C THR A 15 0.11 4.69 12.91
N PRO A 16 0.57 5.34 14.01
CA PRO A 16 -0.20 5.35 15.26
C PRO A 16 -1.64 5.80 15.01
N MET A 17 -2.56 5.25 15.78
CA MET A 17 -3.99 5.57 15.68
C MET A 17 -4.50 6.22 16.96
N PHE A 18 -5.68 6.82 16.90
CA PHE A 18 -6.41 7.47 17.98
C PHE A 18 -5.90 8.88 18.28
N VAL A 19 -4.60 9.10 18.52
CA VAL A 19 -4.01 10.43 18.71
C VAL A 19 -3.33 10.85 17.41
N SER A 20 -3.68 12.04 16.89
CA SER A 20 -3.09 12.55 15.65
C SER A 20 -1.68 13.10 15.92
N GLN A 21 -0.68 12.53 15.26
CA GLN A 21 0.72 12.93 15.35
C GLN A 21 1.06 14.00 14.33
N THR A 22 2.02 14.85 14.69
CA THR A 22 2.72 15.72 13.74
C THR A 22 3.63 14.90 12.83
N GLN A 23 4.05 15.45 11.69
CA GLN A 23 4.95 14.76 10.77
C GLN A 23 6.32 14.43 11.37
N ASP A 24 6.82 15.25 12.27
CA ASP A 24 8.07 14.99 13.01
C ASP A 24 7.92 13.80 13.96
N GLU A 25 6.77 13.63 14.58
CA GLU A 25 6.46 12.47 15.43
C GLU A 25 6.27 11.21 14.59
N VAL A 26 5.59 11.28 13.43
CA VAL A 26 5.49 10.19 12.45
C VAL A 26 6.88 9.76 11.98
N TYR A 27 7.75 10.70 11.64
CA TYR A 27 9.13 10.41 11.26
C TYR A 27 9.89 9.69 12.38
N LYS A 28 9.84 10.22 13.60
CA LYS A 28 10.50 9.61 14.77
C LYS A 28 9.97 8.20 15.05
N TYR A 29 8.65 8.00 14.93
CA TYR A 29 8.01 6.69 15.13
C TYR A 29 8.58 5.64 14.19
N PHE A 30 8.55 5.88 12.89
CA PHE A 30 9.07 4.93 11.91
C PHE A 30 10.58 4.74 12.02
N LYS A 31 11.34 5.81 12.26
CA LYS A 31 12.79 5.75 12.49
C LYS A 31 13.12 4.87 13.71
N THR A 32 12.40 5.01 14.81
CA THR A 32 12.61 4.21 16.02
C THR A 32 12.33 2.72 15.76
N ILE A 33 11.26 2.42 15.02
CA ILE A 33 10.96 1.04 14.62
C ILE A 33 12.06 0.50 13.72
N ALA A 34 12.49 1.25 12.71
CA ALA A 34 13.56 0.85 11.81
C ALA A 34 14.88 0.55 12.55
N GLN A 35 15.18 1.30 13.58
CA GLN A 35 16.36 1.08 14.43
C GLN A 35 16.23 -0.13 15.38
N SER A 36 15.00 -0.64 15.60
CA SER A 36 14.73 -1.74 16.53
C SER A 36 14.72 -3.13 15.88
N THR A 37 14.85 -3.21 14.56
CA THR A 37 14.80 -4.46 13.79
C THR A 37 15.67 -4.39 12.54
N THR A 38 16.10 -5.54 12.05
CA THR A 38 16.76 -5.68 10.75
C THR A 38 15.77 -6.05 9.62
N LEU A 39 14.52 -6.36 9.96
CA LEU A 39 13.50 -6.72 8.98
C LEU A 39 13.17 -5.56 8.05
N PRO A 40 12.91 -5.81 6.77
CA PRO A 40 12.34 -4.85 5.86
C PRO A 40 11.00 -4.31 6.37
N ILE A 41 10.80 -3.00 6.26
CA ILE A 41 9.61 -2.31 6.73
C ILE A 41 8.85 -1.74 5.54
N ILE A 42 7.55 -2.04 5.48
CA ILE A 42 6.59 -1.41 4.60
C ILE A 42 5.76 -0.44 5.44
N MET A 43 5.94 0.86 5.22
CA MET A 43 5.09 1.86 5.86
C MET A 43 3.64 1.70 5.36
N TYR A 44 2.66 1.73 6.26
CA TYR A 44 1.27 1.63 5.86
C TYR A 44 0.51 2.93 6.13
N ASN A 45 0.20 3.65 5.07
CA ASN A 45 -0.58 4.88 5.10
C ASN A 45 -2.06 4.57 4.91
N ASN A 46 -2.87 4.71 5.97
CA ASN A 46 -4.30 4.43 5.96
C ASN A 46 -5.08 5.48 6.76
N LYS A 47 -5.05 6.73 6.30
CA LYS A 47 -5.75 7.85 6.94
C LYS A 47 -7.21 7.55 7.34
N PRO A 48 -8.02 6.87 6.50
CA PRO A 48 -9.40 6.53 6.89
C PRO A 48 -9.54 5.68 8.18
N LYS A 49 -8.49 5.01 8.60
CA LYS A 49 -8.48 4.16 9.81
C LYS A 49 -7.70 4.75 10.98
N THR A 50 -6.66 5.53 10.70
CA THR A 50 -5.76 6.05 11.73
C THR A 50 -5.94 7.55 12.01
N ASN A 51 -6.63 8.27 11.10
CA ASN A 51 -6.71 9.73 11.05
C ASN A 51 -5.34 10.42 10.87
N VAL A 52 -4.30 9.68 10.53
CA VAL A 52 -2.93 10.18 10.30
C VAL A 52 -2.53 9.89 8.85
N THR A 53 -1.94 10.89 8.19
CA THR A 53 -1.32 10.74 6.85
C THR A 53 0.18 10.85 7.00
N ILE A 54 0.92 9.95 6.38
CA ILE A 54 2.35 10.15 6.12
C ILE A 54 2.41 11.11 4.93
N THR A 55 2.94 12.32 5.08
CA THR A 55 3.05 13.21 3.92
C THR A 55 4.11 12.73 2.93
N PRO A 56 4.03 13.11 1.64
CA PRO A 56 5.03 12.72 0.65
C PRO A 56 6.47 13.11 1.04
N GLU A 57 6.65 14.27 1.66
CA GLU A 57 7.96 14.75 2.13
C GLU A 57 8.48 13.89 3.30
N THR A 58 7.60 13.50 4.22
CA THR A 58 7.95 12.60 5.33
C THR A 58 8.29 11.21 4.81
N CYS A 59 7.52 10.71 3.85
CA CYS A 59 7.79 9.44 3.16
C CYS A 59 9.18 9.47 2.50
N ALA A 60 9.50 10.50 1.72
CA ALA A 60 10.80 10.63 1.04
C ALA A 60 11.98 10.65 2.03
N LYS A 61 11.84 11.31 3.17
CA LYS A 61 12.86 11.30 4.24
C LYS A 61 13.02 9.89 4.86
N LEU A 62 11.91 9.17 5.06
CA LEU A 62 11.92 7.83 5.64
C LEU A 62 12.46 6.80 4.66
N ALA A 63 12.21 6.97 3.37
CA ALA A 63 12.73 6.11 2.31
C ALA A 63 14.27 6.08 2.21
N LEU A 64 14.95 7.05 2.81
CA LEU A 64 16.42 7.06 2.93
C LEU A 64 16.94 6.14 4.05
N ILE A 65 16.08 5.54 4.84
CA ILE A 65 16.46 4.60 5.91
C ILE A 65 16.53 3.19 5.27
N PRO A 66 17.68 2.50 5.31
CA PRO A 66 17.95 1.31 4.49
C PRO A 66 16.94 0.17 4.60
N ASN A 67 16.34 -0.05 5.77
CA ASN A 67 15.36 -1.10 5.97
C ASN A 67 13.90 -0.63 5.85
N ILE A 68 13.65 0.61 5.48
CA ILE A 68 12.31 1.08 5.06
C ILE A 68 12.24 0.99 3.54
N ILE A 69 11.65 -0.10 3.04
CA ILE A 69 11.72 -0.49 1.62
C ILE A 69 10.48 -0.10 0.80
N ALA A 70 9.39 0.26 1.45
CA ALA A 70 8.17 0.59 0.73
C ALA A 70 7.19 1.44 1.55
N ILE A 71 6.24 2.03 0.82
CA ILE A 71 4.99 2.55 1.38
C ILE A 71 3.79 1.89 0.69
N LYS A 72 2.82 1.39 1.49
CA LYS A 72 1.48 1.03 1.01
C LYS A 72 0.53 2.19 1.26
N ASP A 73 -0.07 2.72 0.21
CA ASP A 73 -1.05 3.80 0.32
C ASP A 73 -2.49 3.32 0.12
N SER A 74 -3.29 3.38 1.17
CA SER A 74 -4.73 3.04 1.18
C SER A 74 -5.65 4.23 1.39
N THR A 75 -5.15 5.46 1.21
CA THR A 75 -5.97 6.68 1.34
C THR A 75 -7.07 6.73 0.28
N GLY A 76 -6.78 6.26 -0.93
CA GLY A 76 -7.63 6.44 -2.11
C GLY A 76 -7.43 7.81 -2.78
N ASP A 77 -6.47 8.59 -2.32
CA ASP A 77 -6.06 9.85 -2.94
C ASP A 77 -4.90 9.60 -3.92
N MET A 78 -5.23 9.59 -5.20
CA MET A 78 -4.24 9.35 -6.26
C MET A 78 -3.20 10.48 -6.35
N THR A 79 -3.55 11.71 -5.96
CA THR A 79 -2.60 12.83 -5.91
C THR A 79 -1.50 12.52 -4.90
N ASN A 80 -1.88 12.03 -3.72
CA ASN A 80 -0.93 11.67 -2.68
C ASN A 80 -0.04 10.48 -3.11
N THR A 81 -0.64 9.44 -3.71
CA THR A 81 0.10 8.30 -4.25
C THR A 81 1.10 8.72 -5.32
N ALA A 82 0.70 9.60 -6.25
CA ALA A 82 1.55 10.12 -7.30
C ALA A 82 2.75 10.92 -6.75
N GLU A 83 2.54 11.71 -5.69
CA GLU A 83 3.61 12.46 -5.04
C GLU A 83 4.60 11.55 -4.30
N TYR A 84 4.15 10.45 -3.68
CA TYR A 84 5.09 9.44 -3.17
C TYR A 84 5.99 8.93 -4.28
N ILE A 85 5.41 8.49 -5.41
CA ILE A 85 6.17 7.99 -6.56
C ILE A 85 7.15 9.04 -7.05
N ARG A 86 6.69 10.28 -7.27
CA ARG A 86 7.52 11.38 -7.78
C ARG A 86 8.71 11.69 -6.90
N LEU A 87 8.52 11.74 -5.57
CA LEU A 87 9.57 12.11 -4.61
C LEU A 87 10.53 10.96 -4.27
N THR A 88 10.15 9.72 -4.55
CA THR A 88 10.97 8.54 -4.21
C THR A 88 11.50 7.80 -5.44
N ARG A 89 11.18 8.23 -6.66
CA ARG A 89 11.53 7.55 -7.92
C ARG A 89 13.02 7.32 -8.13
N ASP A 90 13.86 8.18 -7.55
CA ASP A 90 15.32 8.12 -7.70
C ASP A 90 15.98 7.45 -6.46
N ILE A 91 15.18 6.91 -5.53
CA ILE A 91 15.65 6.17 -4.36
C ILE A 91 15.65 4.68 -4.73
N GLU A 92 16.85 4.11 -4.82
CA GLU A 92 17.05 2.70 -5.11
C GLU A 92 16.38 1.83 -4.04
N ASP A 93 15.79 0.71 -4.44
CA ASP A 93 15.12 -0.26 -3.57
C ASP A 93 13.94 0.28 -2.71
N PHE A 94 13.38 1.44 -3.07
CA PHE A 94 12.14 1.92 -2.44
C PHE A 94 10.94 1.79 -3.37
N HIS A 95 9.83 1.25 -2.84
CA HIS A 95 8.65 0.90 -3.62
C HIS A 95 7.38 1.59 -3.11
N VAL A 96 6.53 2.02 -4.05
CA VAL A 96 5.18 2.51 -3.73
C VAL A 96 4.16 1.46 -4.14
N LEU A 97 3.32 1.03 -3.18
CA LEU A 97 2.31 -0.01 -3.36
C LEU A 97 0.91 0.59 -3.18
N VAL A 98 0.03 0.33 -4.14
CA VAL A 98 -1.36 0.77 -4.07
C VAL A 98 -2.15 -0.14 -3.13
N GLY A 99 -2.86 0.43 -2.17
CA GLY A 99 -3.72 -0.29 -1.23
C GLY A 99 -5.21 -0.19 -1.55
N ARG A 100 -5.58 0.57 -2.60
CA ARG A 100 -6.97 0.78 -3.02
C ARG A 100 -7.26 -0.03 -4.26
N ASP A 101 -8.11 -1.04 -4.16
CA ASP A 101 -8.41 -2.00 -5.23
C ASP A 101 -8.86 -1.34 -6.54
N THR A 102 -9.58 -0.21 -6.48
CA THR A 102 -10.03 0.54 -7.66
C THR A 102 -8.95 1.40 -8.33
N LEU A 103 -7.77 1.50 -7.74
CA LEU A 103 -6.68 2.36 -8.22
C LEU A 103 -5.42 1.58 -8.63
N ILE A 104 -5.48 0.25 -8.72
CA ILE A 104 -4.30 -0.57 -9.04
C ILE A 104 -3.74 -0.17 -10.40
N TYR A 105 -4.57 -0.19 -11.45
CA TYR A 105 -4.15 0.19 -12.80
C TYR A 105 -3.61 1.62 -12.87
N ALA A 106 -4.33 2.58 -12.26
CA ALA A 106 -3.89 3.98 -12.25
C ALA A 106 -2.54 4.15 -11.56
N GLY A 107 -2.35 3.49 -10.42
CA GLY A 107 -1.07 3.53 -9.69
C GLY A 107 0.08 2.94 -10.51
N LEU A 108 -0.13 1.80 -11.17
CA LEU A 108 0.86 1.18 -12.05
C LEU A 108 1.24 2.12 -13.21
N MET A 109 0.25 2.78 -13.83
CA MET A 109 0.50 3.77 -14.90
C MET A 109 1.29 4.99 -14.42
N TYR A 110 1.23 5.34 -13.14
CA TYR A 110 2.07 6.37 -12.53
C TYR A 110 3.46 5.88 -12.12
N GLY A 111 3.68 4.57 -12.08
CA GLY A 111 4.97 3.97 -11.71
C GLY A 111 4.99 3.30 -10.34
N ALA A 112 3.83 3.00 -9.75
CA ALA A 112 3.78 2.14 -8.57
C ALA A 112 4.33 0.75 -8.89
N SER A 113 5.02 0.13 -7.94
CA SER A 113 5.63 -1.20 -8.09
C SER A 113 4.61 -2.34 -8.04
N GLY A 114 3.41 -2.08 -7.55
CA GLY A 114 2.36 -3.09 -7.41
C GLY A 114 1.26 -2.67 -6.44
N SER A 115 0.53 -3.67 -5.92
CA SER A 115 -0.55 -3.42 -4.96
C SER A 115 -0.61 -4.47 -3.85
N ILE A 116 -1.19 -4.07 -2.71
CA ILE A 116 -1.62 -4.99 -1.64
C ILE A 116 -3.14 -4.84 -1.53
N SER A 117 -3.84 -5.69 -2.28
CA SER A 117 -5.27 -5.65 -2.54
C SER A 117 -6.07 -6.48 -1.55
N SER A 118 -7.17 -5.95 -1.02
CA SER A 118 -8.11 -6.71 -0.21
C SER A 118 -9.00 -7.63 -1.06
N CYS A 119 -9.40 -7.18 -2.24
CA CYS A 119 -10.21 -7.96 -3.18
C CYS A 119 -9.46 -9.18 -3.72
N ALA A 120 -8.12 -9.18 -3.68
CA ALA A 120 -7.32 -10.34 -4.08
C ALA A 120 -7.57 -11.58 -3.20
N ASN A 121 -8.13 -11.44 -2.00
CA ASN A 121 -8.55 -12.58 -1.20
C ASN A 121 -9.74 -13.33 -1.82
N VAL A 122 -10.62 -12.63 -2.54
CA VAL A 122 -11.83 -13.20 -3.17
C VAL A 122 -11.62 -13.47 -4.65
N ALA A 123 -10.99 -12.53 -5.37
CA ALA A 123 -10.75 -12.59 -6.80
C ALA A 123 -9.26 -12.43 -7.15
N PRO A 124 -8.38 -13.35 -6.71
CA PRO A 124 -6.94 -13.23 -6.93
C PRO A 124 -6.57 -13.19 -8.41
N LYS A 125 -7.23 -13.98 -9.25
CA LYS A 125 -6.94 -14.06 -10.69
C LYS A 125 -7.18 -12.71 -11.38
N VAL A 126 -8.25 -12.01 -11.02
CA VAL A 126 -8.58 -10.69 -11.59
C VAL A 126 -7.56 -9.64 -11.13
N ALA A 127 -7.24 -9.62 -9.83
CA ALA A 127 -6.25 -8.69 -9.30
C ALA A 127 -4.86 -8.90 -9.92
N VAL A 128 -4.43 -10.15 -10.09
CA VAL A 128 -3.16 -10.52 -10.75
C VAL A 128 -3.18 -10.14 -12.23
N ALA A 129 -4.30 -10.33 -12.92
CA ALA A 129 -4.43 -9.99 -14.34
C ALA A 129 -4.19 -8.49 -14.62
N ILE A 130 -4.56 -7.59 -13.70
CA ILE A 130 -4.24 -6.17 -13.83
C ILE A 130 -2.73 -5.97 -13.94
N TYR A 131 -1.96 -6.54 -13.02
CA TYR A 131 -0.51 -6.41 -12.96
C TYR A 131 0.18 -7.11 -14.13
N GLU A 132 -0.16 -8.38 -14.40
CA GLU A 132 0.49 -9.15 -15.44
C GLU A 132 0.26 -8.57 -16.85
N ASN A 133 -0.93 -8.08 -17.17
CA ASN A 133 -1.18 -7.42 -18.45
C ASN A 133 -0.44 -6.08 -18.52
N TYR A 134 -0.35 -5.34 -17.41
CA TYR A 134 0.42 -4.11 -17.36
C TYR A 134 1.91 -4.35 -17.68
N ILE A 135 2.57 -5.31 -17.04
CA ILE A 135 4.00 -5.60 -17.29
C ILE A 135 4.27 -6.17 -18.69
N LYS A 136 3.25 -6.81 -19.31
CA LYS A 136 3.31 -7.27 -20.72
C LYS A 136 3.09 -6.13 -21.73
N GLY A 137 2.75 -4.92 -21.27
CA GLY A 137 2.43 -3.76 -22.13
C GLY A 137 1.00 -3.81 -22.70
N ASP A 138 0.16 -4.77 -22.31
CA ASP A 138 -1.24 -4.85 -22.74
C ASP A 138 -2.13 -4.01 -21.81
N TYR A 139 -1.95 -2.70 -21.91
CA TYR A 139 -2.66 -1.73 -21.03
C TYR A 139 -4.17 -1.79 -21.20
N LYS A 140 -4.66 -2.20 -22.37
CA LYS A 140 -6.10 -2.35 -22.60
C LYS A 140 -6.67 -3.49 -21.75
N LYS A 141 -6.04 -4.67 -21.77
CA LYS A 141 -6.47 -5.79 -20.92
C LYS A 141 -6.26 -5.54 -19.44
N ALA A 142 -5.20 -4.81 -19.06
CA ALA A 142 -5.00 -4.40 -17.69
C ALA A 142 -6.16 -3.50 -17.19
N LEU A 143 -6.61 -2.56 -18.01
CA LEU A 143 -7.76 -1.69 -17.70
C LEU A 143 -9.08 -2.48 -17.65
N GLU A 144 -9.30 -3.41 -18.58
CA GLU A 144 -10.47 -4.30 -18.57
C GLU A 144 -10.53 -5.12 -17.28
N ALA A 145 -9.42 -5.71 -16.85
CA ALA A 145 -9.32 -6.43 -15.57
C ALA A 145 -9.56 -5.50 -14.35
N GLN A 146 -9.11 -4.24 -14.41
CA GLN A 146 -9.42 -3.25 -13.37
C GLN A 146 -10.93 -2.96 -13.29
N PHE A 147 -11.62 -2.87 -14.42
CA PHE A 147 -13.08 -2.69 -14.44
C PHE A 147 -13.83 -3.93 -13.97
N GLU A 148 -13.32 -5.13 -14.27
CA GLU A 148 -13.85 -6.39 -13.74
C GLU A 148 -13.75 -6.48 -12.22
N LEU A 149 -12.66 -5.96 -11.62
CA LEU A 149 -12.47 -5.94 -10.16
C LEU A 149 -13.35 -4.90 -9.45
N ALA A 150 -13.75 -3.84 -10.12
CA ALA A 150 -14.42 -2.68 -9.50
C ALA A 150 -15.76 -3.04 -8.81
N PRO A 151 -16.67 -3.85 -9.39
CA PRO A 151 -17.92 -4.24 -8.73
C PRO A 151 -17.70 -4.97 -7.40
N LEU A 152 -16.70 -5.86 -7.31
CA LEU A 152 -16.35 -6.54 -6.07
C LEU A 152 -15.91 -5.52 -5.00
N ARG A 153 -15.09 -4.53 -5.36
CA ARG A 153 -14.66 -3.49 -4.43
C ARG A 153 -15.83 -2.64 -3.94
N ILE A 154 -16.79 -2.35 -4.81
CA ILE A 154 -18.01 -1.61 -4.43
C ILE A 154 -18.83 -2.45 -3.45
N ALA A 155 -19.05 -3.73 -3.76
CA ALA A 155 -19.76 -4.67 -2.88
C ALA A 155 -19.11 -4.77 -1.50
N CYS A 156 -17.77 -4.77 -1.41
CA CYS A 156 -17.04 -4.74 -0.14
C CYS A 156 -17.29 -3.46 0.70
N GLY A 157 -17.84 -2.41 0.11
CA GLY A 157 -18.27 -1.20 0.80
C GLY A 157 -19.67 -1.29 1.43
N MET A 158 -20.45 -2.33 1.10
CA MET A 158 -21.82 -2.51 1.58
C MET A 158 -21.90 -3.11 2.99
N GLY A 159 -20.78 -3.61 3.52
CA GLY A 159 -20.73 -4.24 4.83
C GLY A 159 -19.50 -3.83 5.63
N THR A 160 -19.41 -4.34 6.87
CA THR A 160 -18.27 -4.08 7.75
C THR A 160 -17.02 -4.78 7.26
N PHE A 161 -15.97 -4.01 6.97
CA PHE A 161 -14.66 -4.57 6.62
C PHE A 161 -13.91 -5.01 7.90
N PRO A 162 -13.27 -6.21 7.95
CA PRO A 162 -13.07 -7.18 6.85
C PRO A 162 -14.14 -8.28 6.77
N ALA A 163 -15.22 -8.25 7.57
CA ALA A 163 -16.24 -9.30 7.57
C ALA A 163 -16.83 -9.55 6.17
N VAL A 164 -17.11 -8.47 5.42
CA VAL A 164 -17.61 -8.55 4.05
C VAL A 164 -16.69 -9.33 3.08
N ILE A 165 -15.37 -9.32 3.32
CA ILE A 165 -14.43 -10.13 2.53
C ILE A 165 -14.60 -11.63 2.84
N LYS A 166 -14.84 -11.98 4.11
CA LYS A 166 -15.10 -13.38 4.52
C LYS A 166 -16.39 -13.92 3.91
N GLU A 167 -17.45 -13.10 3.88
CA GLU A 167 -18.71 -13.46 3.21
C GLU A 167 -18.52 -13.72 1.70
N GLY A 168 -17.61 -13.01 1.06
CA GLY A 168 -17.28 -13.23 -0.36
C GLY A 168 -16.49 -14.50 -0.63
N LEU A 169 -16.07 -15.26 0.40
CA LEU A 169 -15.36 -16.53 0.29
C LEU A 169 -16.28 -17.74 0.50
N VAL A 170 -17.55 -17.53 0.86
CA VAL A 170 -18.56 -18.56 1.11
C VAL A 170 -19.46 -18.69 -0.11
#